data_abbf6a87ab2b7ea1b39bca7dde750f1f
#
_entry.id   abbf6a87ab2b7ea1b39bca7dde750f1f
#
_cell.length_a   1.000
_cell.length_b   1.000
_cell.length_c   1.000
_cell.angle_alpha   90.00
_cell.angle_beta   90.00
_cell.angle_gamma   90.00
#
_symmetry.space_group_name_H-M   'P 1'
#
loop_
_entity.id
_entity.type
_entity.pdbx_description
1 polymer ?
#
loop_
_entity_poly.entity_id
_entity_poly.type
_entity_poly.pdbx_seq_one_letter_code
_entity_poly.pdbx_strand_id
1 'polypeptide(L)'
;MKRKRLHLQRSEQRGDPVQQNHRPGTSYPLRARRKNSRAKAKKLLDGQDAFKLYDTYGFPLDLTKEILEEKGYGIDEDGFHAAMEEQRERARSSREVTNYMGADATVYDEIDPSVTTEFTGYDHLEDTSKVTVLTTETEIAESLVEGQKGTIFVEKTPFYATMGGQEGDCGIIKGVNGVFEVEDTIKLRGGKYGHVGVMKSGMISNGEEVTLQVNEEARKNIEKNHSATHLLQKALKTVLGAHVEQKGSLVTPTRLRFDFAHFQAMTPEELEKVENLVNEKIQEQIPVVTDIMDTEEAKKSGAMALFGEKYGDKVRVVSMGDFSKELCGGTHVKNTAEIGLFKLVSEAGVAAGVRRIEALTGPSVTAYYKAQEEKIHEAAALLKTTPADLLEKIAHLQAEAKALQAENESLKSKLAKEALGDVMDKVTEVKGVKLLAASVPDVDMNGLRDLGDQLKEKLGSGVVVLASAKDGKVSLLAMVTDDAMKKGAHAGKLIKEVAAVVGGGGGGRPNMAQAGGKNPEKINEAVAKAAEVLEGQIA
;
A
#
# COMPACT_ATOMS: atom_id res chain seq x y z
N MET A 1 20.16 34.20 -37.48
CA MET A 1 19.06 34.93 -38.15
C MET A 1 17.80 34.11 -38.17
N LYS A 2 16.65 34.73 -37.82
CA LYS A 2 15.25 34.26 -37.88
C LYS A 2 14.76 33.32 -36.77
N ARG A 3 14.19 33.96 -35.75
CA ARG A 3 13.19 33.44 -34.82
C ARG A 3 11.93 33.03 -35.58
N LYS A 4 11.35 31.84 -35.26
CA LYS A 4 9.94 31.53 -35.51
C LYS A 4 9.22 31.31 -34.18
N ARG A 5 8.28 32.20 -33.90
CA ARG A 5 7.23 32.04 -32.86
C ARG A 5 6.25 30.97 -33.32
N LEU A 6 5.88 30.07 -32.45
CA LEU A 6 4.71 29.21 -32.64
C LEU A 6 3.63 29.62 -31.64
N HIS A 7 2.46 29.89 -32.17
CA HIS A 7 1.23 30.24 -31.46
C HIS A 7 0.68 29.03 -30.70
N LEU A 8 0.34 29.25 -29.44
CA LEU A 8 -0.53 28.35 -28.66
C LEU A 8 -1.99 28.57 -29.06
N GLN A 9 -2.61 27.59 -29.68
CA GLN A 9 -4.07 27.49 -29.80
C GLN A 9 -4.59 26.79 -28.53
N ARG A 10 -5.46 27.51 -27.80
CA ARG A 10 -6.34 26.97 -26.77
C ARG A 10 -7.38 26.09 -27.44
N SER A 11 -7.47 24.82 -27.04
CA SER A 11 -8.67 24.01 -27.19
C SER A 11 -9.28 23.79 -25.81
N GLU A 12 -10.42 24.42 -25.58
CA GLU A 12 -11.31 24.13 -24.47
C GLU A 12 -11.92 22.75 -24.69
N GLN A 13 -11.58 21.79 -23.83
CA GLN A 13 -12.40 20.58 -23.66
C GLN A 13 -12.92 20.54 -22.23
N ARG A 14 -14.23 20.53 -22.12
CA ARG A 14 -14.99 20.35 -20.89
C ARG A 14 -14.66 18.96 -20.32
N GLY A 15 -14.02 18.92 -19.17
CA GLY A 15 -13.88 17.72 -18.34
C GLY A 15 -14.86 17.76 -17.19
N ASP A 16 -15.52 16.64 -16.96
CA ASP A 16 -16.43 16.39 -15.84
C ASP A 16 -15.78 16.64 -14.47
N PRO A 17 -16.55 17.00 -13.44
CA PRO A 17 -15.99 17.31 -12.13
C PRO A 17 -15.49 16.04 -11.43
N VAL A 18 -14.18 15.91 -11.35
CA VAL A 18 -13.52 14.97 -10.44
C VAL A 18 -13.89 15.38 -9.01
N GLN A 19 -14.54 14.48 -8.28
CA GLN A 19 -14.75 14.62 -6.84
C GLN A 19 -13.38 14.78 -6.16
N GLN A 20 -13.06 16.00 -5.78
CA GLN A 20 -11.91 16.27 -4.91
C GLN A 20 -12.24 15.73 -3.52
N ASN A 21 -11.60 14.64 -3.16
CA ASN A 21 -11.51 14.20 -1.78
C ASN A 21 -10.82 15.30 -0.97
N HIS A 22 -11.59 16.08 -0.24
CA HIS A 22 -11.08 17.06 0.71
C HIS A 22 -10.29 16.34 1.81
N ARG A 23 -8.97 16.47 1.78
CA ARG A 23 -8.09 16.01 2.86
C ARG A 23 -8.44 16.78 4.14
N PRO A 24 -8.58 16.10 5.30
CA PRO A 24 -8.99 16.73 6.56
C PRO A 24 -8.11 17.91 7.02
N GLY A 25 -6.86 17.97 6.56
CA GLY A 25 -5.87 18.99 6.94
C GLY A 25 -6.15 20.41 6.43
N THR A 26 -6.86 20.57 5.31
CA THR A 26 -7.09 21.90 4.72
C THR A 26 -8.14 22.76 5.43
N SER A 27 -8.96 22.16 6.30
CA SER A 27 -9.98 22.88 7.08
C SER A 27 -9.48 23.38 8.45
N TYR A 28 -8.33 22.90 8.92
CA TYR A 28 -7.80 23.20 10.26
C TYR A 28 -7.27 24.63 10.42
N PRO A 29 -6.57 25.24 9.46
CA PRO A 29 -6.14 26.64 9.55
C PRO A 29 -7.29 27.63 9.74
N LEU A 30 -8.51 27.28 9.30
CA LEU A 30 -9.70 28.12 9.44
C LEU A 30 -10.34 28.03 10.83
N ARG A 31 -10.15 26.92 11.58
CA ARG A 31 -10.64 26.77 12.96
C ARG A 31 -9.75 27.44 14.00
N ALA A 32 -8.43 27.39 13.83
CA ALA A 32 -7.47 28.11 14.69
C ALA A 32 -7.72 29.62 14.73
N ARG A 33 -8.23 30.18 13.61
CA ARG A 33 -8.59 31.60 13.47
C ARG A 33 -9.64 32.09 14.47
N ARG A 34 -10.53 31.23 15.00
CA ARG A 34 -11.61 31.62 15.92
C ARG A 34 -11.18 31.76 17.40
N LYS A 35 -10.06 31.19 17.80
CA LYS A 35 -9.58 31.25 19.18
C LYS A 35 -8.70 32.46 19.49
N ASN A 36 -8.04 33.08 18.52
CA ASN A 36 -7.07 34.15 18.69
C ASN A 36 -7.60 35.58 18.43
N SER A 37 -8.91 35.81 18.34
CA SER A 37 -9.48 37.11 17.99
C SER A 37 -9.50 38.15 19.11
N ARG A 38 -8.74 38.01 20.20
CA ARG A 38 -8.74 38.95 21.34
C ARG A 38 -7.40 39.57 21.75
N ALA A 39 -6.33 39.39 21.00
CA ALA A 39 -5.07 40.08 21.24
C ALA A 39 -4.59 40.80 19.99
N LYS A 40 -4.29 42.12 20.12
CA LYS A 40 -3.55 42.90 19.14
C LYS A 40 -2.15 42.30 19.02
N ALA A 41 -1.93 41.33 18.19
CA ALA A 41 -0.60 40.81 17.94
C ALA A 41 -0.57 39.98 16.64
N LYS A 42 0.46 40.19 15.92
CA LYS A 42 1.06 39.31 14.93
C LYS A 42 0.10 38.27 14.30
N LYS A 43 -0.12 38.38 13.03
CA LYS A 43 -0.77 37.37 12.19
C LYS A 43 0.14 36.13 12.09
N LEU A 44 0.36 35.43 13.18
CA LEU A 44 1.23 34.25 13.27
C LEU A 44 0.40 33.05 13.73
N LEU A 45 0.60 31.90 13.08
CA LEU A 45 0.13 30.61 13.59
C LEU A 45 1.08 30.16 14.71
N ASP A 46 0.53 29.76 15.83
CA ASP A 46 1.29 29.21 16.96
C ASP A 46 2.09 27.98 16.57
N GLY A 47 3.32 27.85 17.06
CA GLY A 47 4.22 26.76 16.71
C GLY A 47 3.70 25.39 17.11
N GLN A 48 2.95 25.28 18.22
CA GLN A 48 2.31 24.01 18.61
C GLN A 48 1.16 23.61 17.69
N ASP A 49 0.37 24.58 17.22
CA ASP A 49 -0.68 24.32 16.24
C ASP A 49 -0.09 23.93 14.87
N ALA A 50 1.02 24.56 14.47
CA ALA A 50 1.78 24.19 13.27
C ALA A 50 2.39 22.78 13.41
N PHE A 51 2.94 22.45 14.56
CA PHE A 51 3.47 21.11 14.86
C PHE A 51 2.36 20.05 14.85
N LYS A 52 1.18 20.34 15.36
CA LYS A 52 0.03 19.44 15.31
C LYS A 52 -0.45 19.17 13.88
N LEU A 53 -0.39 20.18 13.00
CA LEU A 53 -0.67 19.99 11.57
C LEU A 53 0.34 19.03 10.93
N TYR A 54 1.60 19.14 11.29
CA TYR A 54 2.67 18.27 10.82
C TYR A 54 2.54 16.83 11.36
N ASP A 55 2.47 16.69 12.68
CA ASP A 55 2.55 15.41 13.39
C ASP A 55 1.27 14.57 13.25
N THR A 56 0.11 15.18 13.44
CA THR A 56 -1.18 14.47 13.45
C THR A 56 -1.82 14.34 12.08
N TYR A 57 -1.63 15.34 11.21
CA TYR A 57 -2.29 15.41 9.92
C TYR A 57 -1.34 15.25 8.72
N GLY A 58 -0.04 15.07 8.97
CA GLY A 58 0.98 14.87 7.94
C GLY A 58 1.17 16.08 7.01
N PHE A 59 0.88 17.30 7.49
CA PHE A 59 0.92 18.51 6.69
C PHE A 59 2.30 19.18 6.81
N PRO A 60 3.14 19.21 5.75
CA PRO A 60 4.50 19.75 5.83
C PRO A 60 4.53 21.21 6.28
N LEU A 61 5.56 21.59 7.05
CA LEU A 61 5.74 22.97 7.54
C LEU A 61 5.82 23.98 6.39
N ASP A 62 6.58 23.64 5.34
CA ASP A 62 6.76 24.51 4.17
C ASP A 62 5.43 24.77 3.45
N LEU A 63 4.60 23.75 3.28
CA LEU A 63 3.27 23.90 2.66
C LEU A 63 2.33 24.70 3.58
N THR A 64 2.43 24.52 4.89
CA THR A 64 1.69 25.33 5.87
C THR A 64 2.12 26.80 5.78
N LYS A 65 3.42 27.05 5.60
CA LYS A 65 4.01 28.39 5.44
C LYS A 65 3.51 29.07 4.17
N GLU A 66 3.59 28.40 3.03
CA GLU A 66 3.12 28.90 1.74
C GLU A 66 1.63 29.28 1.77
N ILE A 67 0.76 28.41 2.29
CA ILE A 67 -0.69 28.68 2.42
C ILE A 67 -0.98 29.85 3.35
N LEU A 68 -0.20 30.02 4.40
CA LEU A 68 -0.39 31.11 5.35
C LEU A 68 0.13 32.42 4.82
N GLU A 69 1.26 32.43 4.11
CA GLU A 69 1.83 33.60 3.45
C GLU A 69 0.90 34.18 2.38
N GLU A 70 0.26 33.33 1.57
CA GLU A 70 -0.80 33.74 0.63
C GLU A 70 -1.96 34.49 1.32
N LYS A 71 -2.22 34.17 2.59
CA LYS A 71 -3.29 34.78 3.40
C LYS A 71 -2.80 35.91 4.31
N GLY A 72 -1.51 36.28 4.19
CA GLY A 72 -0.87 37.33 4.97
C GLY A 72 -0.67 36.96 6.45
N TYR A 73 -0.46 35.69 6.76
CA TYR A 73 -0.09 35.15 8.06
C TYR A 73 1.32 34.57 8.03
N GLY A 74 2.00 34.53 9.18
CA GLY A 74 3.26 33.81 9.34
C GLY A 74 3.11 32.60 10.26
N ILE A 75 4.22 31.91 10.53
CA ILE A 75 4.31 30.79 11.48
C ILE A 75 5.34 31.13 12.54
N ASP A 76 5.10 30.71 13.76
CA ASP A 76 6.08 30.66 14.85
C ASP A 76 6.97 29.41 14.63
N GLU A 77 8.02 29.56 13.80
CA GLU A 77 8.95 28.48 13.46
C GLU A 77 9.75 28.02 14.68
N ASP A 78 10.13 28.94 15.58
CA ASP A 78 10.86 28.59 16.80
C ASP A 78 10.01 27.72 17.74
N GLY A 79 8.74 28.05 17.90
CA GLY A 79 7.76 27.24 18.65
C GLY A 79 7.50 25.89 18.01
N PHE A 80 7.47 25.81 16.67
CA PHE A 80 7.36 24.55 15.94
C PHE A 80 8.57 23.65 16.19
N HIS A 81 9.79 24.20 16.09
CA HIS A 81 11.03 23.45 16.33
C HIS A 81 11.16 23.00 17.79
N ALA A 82 10.74 23.83 18.74
CA ALA A 82 10.70 23.47 20.16
C ALA A 82 9.73 22.30 20.41
N ALA A 83 8.53 22.32 19.83
CA ALA A 83 7.56 21.24 19.93
C ALA A 83 8.06 19.94 19.27
N MET A 84 8.76 20.06 18.14
CA MET A 84 9.42 18.94 17.44
C MET A 84 10.51 18.32 18.32
N GLU A 85 11.34 19.13 18.98
CA GLU A 85 12.41 18.62 19.83
C GLU A 85 11.85 18.00 21.12
N GLU A 86 10.81 18.59 21.72
CA GLU A 86 10.11 17.99 22.87
C GLU A 86 9.50 16.63 22.53
N GLN A 87 8.95 16.46 21.32
CA GLN A 87 8.47 15.14 20.86
C GLN A 87 9.64 14.16 20.65
N ARG A 88 10.75 14.64 20.06
CA ARG A 88 11.97 13.81 19.92
C ARG A 88 12.53 13.40 21.27
N GLU A 89 12.56 14.28 22.25
CA GLU A 89 12.99 13.95 23.62
C GLU A 89 12.03 12.97 24.28
N ARG A 90 10.72 13.14 24.16
CA ARG A 90 9.72 12.16 24.62
C ARG A 90 9.88 10.82 23.93
N ALA A 91 10.12 10.80 22.61
CA ALA A 91 10.38 9.57 21.88
C ALA A 91 11.73 8.93 22.24
N ARG A 92 12.75 9.75 22.61
CA ARG A 92 14.03 9.26 23.12
C ARG A 92 13.90 8.73 24.54
N SER A 93 13.24 9.45 25.44
CA SER A 93 13.02 9.01 26.82
C SER A 93 12.11 7.78 26.89
N SER A 94 11.12 7.67 26.01
CA SER A 94 10.34 6.44 25.87
C SER A 94 11.15 5.29 25.27
N ARG A 95 12.19 5.55 24.45
CA ARG A 95 13.13 4.54 23.96
C ARG A 95 14.24 4.21 24.95
N GLU A 96 14.61 5.14 25.83
CA GLU A 96 15.57 4.89 26.90
C GLU A 96 15.00 4.05 28.04
N VAL A 97 13.68 4.03 28.20
CA VAL A 97 12.94 3.23 29.21
C VAL A 97 12.46 1.88 28.63
N THR A 98 12.41 1.72 27.33
CA THR A 98 12.18 0.43 26.71
C THR A 98 13.51 -0.27 26.40
N ASN A 99 13.96 -1.16 27.29
CA ASN A 99 14.67 -2.34 26.82
C ASN A 99 13.84 -2.94 25.69
N TYR A 100 14.50 -3.52 24.70
CA TYR A 100 13.92 -4.06 23.44
C TYR A 100 12.66 -4.95 23.62
N MET A 101 12.22 -5.20 24.85
CA MET A 101 11.06 -5.98 25.26
C MET A 101 10.18 -5.29 26.32
N GLY A 102 9.95 -3.97 26.27
CA GLY A 102 8.88 -3.28 27.03
C GLY A 102 9.05 -3.22 28.54
N ALA A 103 9.36 -2.05 28.98
CA ALA A 103 8.95 -1.28 30.18
C ALA A 103 8.76 -1.94 31.59
N ASP A 104 9.48 -3.00 31.95
CA ASP A 104 9.66 -3.37 33.36
C ASP A 104 11.14 -3.73 33.58
N ALA A 105 11.65 -3.51 34.81
CA ALA A 105 12.99 -3.93 35.18
C ALA A 105 13.17 -5.40 34.77
N THR A 106 14.06 -5.66 33.82
CA THR A 106 14.27 -7.00 33.31
C THR A 106 15.31 -7.70 34.18
N VAL A 107 15.27 -9.02 34.20
CA VAL A 107 16.32 -9.84 34.85
C VAL A 107 17.73 -9.42 34.45
N TYR A 108 17.90 -8.81 33.29
CA TYR A 108 19.19 -8.33 32.77
C TYR A 108 19.77 -7.14 33.56
N ASP A 109 18.95 -6.36 34.26
CA ASP A 109 19.37 -5.24 35.11
C ASP A 109 20.05 -5.73 36.41
N GLU A 110 19.83 -6.99 36.79
CA GLU A 110 20.45 -7.65 37.94
C GLU A 110 21.84 -8.24 37.62
N ILE A 111 22.22 -8.33 36.33
CA ILE A 111 23.51 -8.86 35.92
C ILE A 111 24.63 -7.89 36.32
N ASP A 112 25.65 -8.43 37.00
CA ASP A 112 26.83 -7.66 37.44
C ASP A 112 27.36 -6.76 36.30
N PRO A 113 27.54 -5.46 36.57
CA PRO A 113 28.06 -4.51 35.57
C PRO A 113 29.46 -4.88 35.02
N SER A 114 30.25 -5.66 35.74
CA SER A 114 31.56 -6.11 35.30
C SER A 114 31.53 -7.17 34.21
N VAL A 115 30.38 -7.85 34.03
CA VAL A 115 30.21 -8.84 32.94
C VAL A 115 30.21 -8.10 31.61
N THR A 116 31.14 -8.51 30.74
CA THR A 116 31.27 -7.99 29.37
C THR A 116 31.48 -9.16 28.43
N THR A 117 31.21 -8.99 27.15
CA THR A 117 31.39 -10.00 26.13
C THR A 117 32.26 -9.43 25.01
N GLU A 118 33.35 -10.14 24.65
CA GLU A 118 34.18 -9.83 23.48
C GLU A 118 33.51 -10.39 22.22
N PHE A 119 33.33 -9.56 21.18
CA PHE A 119 32.79 -9.99 19.89
C PHE A 119 33.92 -10.42 18.95
N THR A 120 33.93 -11.69 18.55
CA THR A 120 34.93 -12.31 17.65
C THR A 120 34.39 -12.59 16.25
N GLY A 121 33.12 -12.32 16.01
CA GLY A 121 32.33 -12.77 14.84
C GLY A 121 32.58 -12.01 13.53
N TYR A 122 33.60 -11.14 13.44
CA TYR A 122 34.00 -10.57 12.14
C TYR A 122 34.82 -11.59 11.31
N ASP A 123 35.54 -12.47 11.97
CA ASP A 123 36.46 -13.41 11.32
C ASP A 123 36.10 -14.88 11.56
N HIS A 124 35.28 -15.15 12.56
CA HIS A 124 34.94 -16.49 13.00
C HIS A 124 33.42 -16.69 13.09
N LEU A 125 32.93 -17.86 12.69
CA LEU A 125 31.55 -18.30 12.86
C LEU A 125 31.40 -19.35 13.97
N GLU A 126 32.52 -19.82 14.51
CA GLU A 126 32.59 -20.76 15.61
C GLU A 126 33.65 -20.32 16.60
N ASP A 127 33.37 -20.44 17.89
CA ASP A 127 34.34 -20.17 18.96
C ASP A 127 34.02 -21.01 20.19
N THR A 128 34.99 -21.15 21.09
CA THR A 128 34.81 -21.77 22.41
C THR A 128 34.89 -20.69 23.47
N SER A 129 33.93 -20.68 24.39
CA SER A 129 33.87 -19.65 25.42
C SER A 129 33.30 -20.20 26.72
N LYS A 130 33.48 -19.45 27.81
CA LYS A 130 32.95 -19.80 29.12
C LYS A 130 31.64 -19.07 29.36
N VAL A 131 30.62 -19.81 29.86
CA VAL A 131 29.35 -19.22 30.31
C VAL A 131 29.60 -18.35 31.55
N THR A 132 29.17 -17.09 31.50
CA THR A 132 29.34 -16.13 32.59
C THR A 132 28.09 -15.92 33.38
N VAL A 133 26.92 -15.92 32.70
CA VAL A 133 25.60 -15.77 33.32
C VAL A 133 24.58 -16.55 32.50
N LEU A 134 23.63 -17.15 33.19
CA LEU A 134 22.40 -17.74 32.62
C LEU A 134 21.20 -17.05 33.22
N THR A 135 20.18 -16.77 32.41
CA THR A 135 18.91 -16.27 32.92
C THR A 135 17.76 -17.06 32.33
N THR A 136 16.70 -17.23 33.10
CA THR A 136 15.36 -17.51 32.58
C THR A 136 14.70 -16.20 32.17
N GLU A 137 13.41 -16.19 31.89
CA GLU A 137 12.65 -14.98 31.64
C GLU A 137 12.54 -14.06 32.88
N THR A 138 12.71 -14.61 34.10
CA THR A 138 12.38 -13.92 35.35
C THR A 138 13.51 -13.86 36.37
N GLU A 139 14.55 -14.71 36.26
CA GLU A 139 15.61 -14.83 37.26
C GLU A 139 16.97 -15.24 36.67
N ILE A 140 18.05 -14.90 37.37
CA ILE A 140 19.39 -15.44 37.10
C ILE A 140 19.40 -16.90 37.57
N ALA A 141 19.85 -17.80 36.69
CA ALA A 141 19.84 -19.24 36.92
C ALA A 141 21.26 -19.80 37.00
N GLU A 142 21.46 -20.87 37.79
CA GLU A 142 22.69 -21.62 37.83
C GLU A 142 22.85 -22.58 36.63
N SER A 143 21.71 -23.02 36.08
CA SER A 143 21.66 -23.88 34.88
C SER A 143 20.34 -23.71 34.13
N LEU A 144 20.37 -23.99 32.84
CA LEU A 144 19.20 -24.14 31.98
C LEU A 144 19.07 -25.61 31.60
N VAL A 145 17.84 -26.15 31.68
CA VAL A 145 17.53 -27.56 31.35
C VAL A 145 16.59 -27.67 30.15
N GLU A 146 16.51 -28.84 29.56
CA GLU A 146 15.71 -29.13 28.37
C GLU A 146 14.31 -28.52 28.42
N GLY A 147 13.93 -27.85 27.33
CA GLY A 147 12.66 -27.16 27.17
C GLY A 147 12.58 -25.77 27.80
N GLN A 148 13.56 -25.37 28.63
CA GLN A 148 13.58 -24.01 29.20
C GLN A 148 14.03 -22.96 28.17
N LYS A 149 13.29 -21.86 28.14
CA LYS A 149 13.71 -20.62 27.50
C LYS A 149 14.60 -19.83 28.43
N GLY A 150 15.59 -19.14 27.85
CA GLY A 150 16.49 -18.31 28.62
C GLY A 150 17.48 -17.55 27.76
N THR A 151 18.45 -16.94 28.43
CA THR A 151 19.53 -16.20 27.77
C THR A 151 20.87 -16.66 28.34
N ILE A 152 21.80 -16.94 27.45
CA ILE A 152 23.18 -17.33 27.80
C ILE A 152 24.11 -16.16 27.52
N PHE A 153 24.92 -15.77 28.52
CA PHE A 153 26.02 -14.80 28.40
C PHE A 153 27.36 -15.54 28.50
N VAL A 154 28.30 -15.11 27.69
CA VAL A 154 29.63 -15.75 27.59
C VAL A 154 30.71 -14.68 27.56
N GLU A 155 32.01 -15.08 27.84
CA GLU A 155 33.16 -14.19 27.83
C GLU A 155 33.44 -13.64 26.42
N LYS A 156 33.35 -14.47 25.39
CA LYS A 156 33.53 -14.10 23.99
C LYS A 156 32.52 -14.82 23.08
N THR A 157 32.11 -14.19 21.99
CA THR A 157 31.09 -14.73 21.08
C THR A 157 31.35 -14.37 19.63
N PRO A 158 31.10 -15.33 18.68
CA PRO A 158 31.05 -15.05 17.27
C PRO A 158 29.66 -14.53 16.82
N PHE A 159 28.65 -14.53 17.70
CA PHE A 159 27.29 -14.08 17.39
C PHE A 159 27.18 -12.56 17.37
N TYR A 160 26.79 -12.00 16.24
CA TYR A 160 26.47 -10.57 16.10
C TYR A 160 25.15 -10.27 16.80
N ALA A 161 25.12 -9.29 17.66
CA ALA A 161 23.89 -8.86 18.29
C ALA A 161 23.17 -7.80 17.46
N THR A 162 21.83 -7.79 17.50
CA THR A 162 20.99 -6.81 16.82
C THR A 162 21.45 -5.38 17.10
N MET A 163 21.95 -4.70 16.08
CA MET A 163 22.50 -3.36 16.15
C MET A 163 22.62 -2.72 14.76
N GLY A 164 22.45 -1.38 14.67
CA GLY A 164 22.66 -0.63 13.43
C GLY A 164 21.71 -1.02 12.27
N GLY A 165 20.57 -1.64 12.59
CA GLY A 165 19.61 -2.13 11.59
C GLY A 165 19.92 -3.53 11.07
N GLN A 166 21.02 -4.17 11.47
CA GLN A 166 21.29 -5.58 11.20
C GLN A 166 20.65 -6.44 12.28
N GLU A 167 19.93 -7.49 11.87
CA GLU A 167 19.35 -8.52 12.73
C GLU A 167 20.44 -9.34 13.42
N GLY A 168 20.17 -9.79 14.65
CA GLY A 168 21.07 -10.62 15.43
C GLY A 168 21.23 -12.02 14.83
N ASP A 169 22.35 -12.65 15.11
CA ASP A 169 22.59 -14.00 14.66
C ASP A 169 21.79 -15.02 15.45
N CYS A 170 21.39 -16.06 14.76
CA CYS A 170 20.89 -17.29 15.33
C CYS A 170 21.92 -18.43 15.17
N GLY A 171 21.72 -19.54 15.88
CA GLY A 171 22.63 -20.68 15.81
C GLY A 171 22.52 -21.62 16.99
N ILE A 172 23.62 -22.21 17.40
CA ILE A 172 23.66 -23.25 18.44
C ILE A 172 24.79 -23.00 19.43
N ILE A 173 24.49 -23.17 20.72
CA ILE A 173 25.50 -23.26 21.79
C ILE A 173 25.48 -24.69 22.32
N LYS A 174 26.66 -25.36 22.28
CA LYS A 174 26.82 -26.72 22.72
C LYS A 174 27.67 -26.76 23.98
N GLY A 175 27.12 -27.28 25.06
CA GLY A 175 27.83 -27.66 26.27
C GLY A 175 28.22 -29.14 26.24
N VAL A 176 28.79 -29.62 27.34
CA VAL A 176 29.20 -31.03 27.47
C VAL A 176 27.98 -31.97 27.42
N ASN A 177 26.87 -31.59 28.06
CA ASN A 177 25.68 -32.41 28.21
C ASN A 177 24.40 -31.71 27.72
N GLY A 178 24.50 -30.64 26.94
CA GLY A 178 23.32 -29.88 26.52
C GLY A 178 23.53 -29.13 25.20
N VAL A 179 22.42 -28.86 24.54
CA VAL A 179 22.36 -28.08 23.30
C VAL A 179 21.31 -26.99 23.46
N PHE A 180 21.74 -25.75 23.31
CA PHE A 180 20.88 -24.57 23.33
C PHE A 180 20.75 -24.01 21.91
N GLU A 181 19.53 -23.83 21.42
CA GLU A 181 19.26 -23.17 20.16
C GLU A 181 19.10 -21.68 20.40
N VAL A 182 19.96 -20.88 19.77
CA VAL A 182 19.91 -19.42 19.79
C VAL A 182 18.96 -18.96 18.70
N GLU A 183 17.88 -18.28 19.11
CA GLU A 183 16.86 -17.72 18.22
C GLU A 183 17.20 -16.26 17.85
N ASP A 184 17.82 -15.52 18.76
CA ASP A 184 18.24 -14.13 18.56
C ASP A 184 19.44 -13.81 19.45
N THR A 185 20.23 -12.82 19.04
CA THR A 185 21.34 -12.29 19.84
C THR A 185 21.13 -10.79 20.08
N ILE A 186 21.05 -10.39 21.34
CA ILE A 186 20.75 -9.03 21.78
C ILE A 186 21.98 -8.36 22.39
N LYS A 187 22.11 -7.04 22.21
CA LYS A 187 23.14 -6.22 22.86
C LYS A 187 22.54 -5.44 24.03
N LEU A 188 23.08 -5.65 25.21
CA LEU A 188 22.70 -4.94 26.42
C LEU A 188 23.71 -3.84 26.79
N ARG A 189 23.32 -2.97 27.72
CA ARG A 189 24.21 -1.94 28.26
C ARG A 189 25.46 -2.58 28.90
N GLY A 190 26.60 -1.89 28.86
CA GLY A 190 27.86 -2.37 29.42
C GLY A 190 28.58 -3.42 28.56
N GLY A 191 28.21 -3.55 27.27
CA GLY A 191 28.95 -4.45 26.35
C GLY A 191 28.60 -5.93 26.51
N LYS A 192 27.43 -6.25 27.06
CA LYS A 192 26.95 -7.63 27.22
C LYS A 192 26.24 -8.09 25.96
N TYR A 193 26.53 -9.33 25.51
CA TYR A 193 25.82 -10.00 24.42
C TYR A 193 25.02 -11.17 24.99
N GLY A 194 23.71 -11.11 24.88
CA GLY A 194 22.78 -12.14 25.35
C GLY A 194 22.29 -13.01 24.20
N HIS A 195 22.53 -14.32 24.28
CA HIS A 195 22.04 -15.31 23.32
C HIS A 195 20.70 -15.81 23.80
N VAL A 196 19.61 -15.32 23.22
CA VAL A 196 18.22 -15.63 23.58
C VAL A 196 17.78 -16.89 22.83
N GLY A 197 17.16 -17.83 23.53
CA GLY A 197 16.72 -19.07 22.88
C GLY A 197 16.15 -20.11 23.84
N VAL A 198 16.29 -21.38 23.46
CA VAL A 198 15.71 -22.51 24.18
C VAL A 198 16.66 -23.68 24.27
N MET A 199 16.71 -24.35 25.44
CA MET A 199 17.42 -25.62 25.61
C MET A 199 16.70 -26.71 24.82
N LYS A 200 17.36 -27.23 23.79
CA LYS A 200 16.82 -28.32 22.95
C LYS A 200 17.00 -29.70 23.58
N SER A 201 18.08 -29.88 24.31
CA SER A 201 18.35 -31.15 25.01
C SER A 201 19.32 -30.94 26.15
N GLY A 202 19.22 -31.75 27.19
CA GLY A 202 20.16 -31.80 28.28
C GLY A 202 20.19 -30.56 29.16
N MET A 203 21.40 -30.10 29.54
CA MET A 203 21.61 -28.98 30.47
C MET A 203 22.92 -28.26 30.18
N ILE A 204 22.88 -26.94 30.34
CA ILE A 204 24.09 -26.06 30.37
C ILE A 204 24.10 -25.33 31.71
N SER A 205 25.29 -25.27 32.35
CA SER A 205 25.50 -24.66 33.67
C SER A 205 26.35 -23.41 33.60
N ASN A 206 26.23 -22.55 34.60
CA ASN A 206 27.08 -21.39 34.78
C ASN A 206 28.54 -21.81 34.97
N GLY A 207 29.46 -21.09 34.34
CA GLY A 207 30.88 -21.42 34.37
C GLY A 207 31.33 -22.57 33.45
N GLU A 208 30.42 -23.22 32.73
CA GLU A 208 30.70 -24.28 31.76
C GLU A 208 31.42 -23.73 30.51
N GLU A 209 32.34 -24.51 29.95
CA GLU A 209 32.92 -24.23 28.64
C GLU A 209 31.97 -24.74 27.54
N VAL A 210 31.62 -23.88 26.60
CA VAL A 210 30.69 -24.18 25.53
C VAL A 210 31.25 -23.82 24.17
N THR A 211 30.83 -24.55 23.13
CA THR A 211 31.13 -24.24 21.74
C THR A 211 29.95 -23.47 21.15
N LEU A 212 30.21 -22.30 20.58
CA LEU A 212 29.25 -21.44 19.92
C LEU A 212 29.37 -21.60 18.41
N GLN A 213 28.25 -21.87 17.73
CA GLN A 213 28.19 -22.03 16.26
C GLN A 213 27.08 -21.14 15.68
N VAL A 214 27.46 -20.10 14.96
CA VAL A 214 26.55 -19.22 14.22
C VAL A 214 25.93 -19.98 13.05
N ASN A 215 24.68 -19.73 12.74
CA ASN A 215 24.07 -20.22 11.51
C ASN A 215 24.74 -19.54 10.30
N GLU A 216 25.63 -20.27 9.66
CA GLU A 216 26.48 -19.78 8.56
C GLU A 216 25.65 -19.28 7.37
N GLU A 217 24.57 -19.98 7.01
CA GLU A 217 23.69 -19.61 5.89
C GLU A 217 22.98 -18.28 6.16
N ALA A 218 22.38 -18.13 7.34
CA ALA A 218 21.72 -16.89 7.74
C ALA A 218 22.71 -15.72 7.78
N ARG A 219 23.89 -15.88 8.41
CA ARG A 219 24.94 -14.87 8.49
C ARG A 219 25.41 -14.44 7.11
N LYS A 220 25.72 -15.37 6.21
CA LYS A 220 26.17 -15.06 4.85
C LYS A 220 25.11 -14.28 4.07
N ASN A 221 23.83 -14.60 4.25
CA ASN A 221 22.75 -13.86 3.61
C ASN A 221 22.57 -12.46 4.22
N ILE A 222 22.74 -12.30 5.53
CA ILE A 222 22.78 -10.98 6.19
C ILE A 222 23.93 -10.15 5.63
N GLU A 223 25.15 -10.70 5.51
CA GLU A 223 26.34 -10.01 4.98
C GLU A 223 26.12 -9.51 3.54
N LYS A 224 25.47 -10.32 2.68
CA LYS A 224 25.07 -9.93 1.32
C LYS A 224 24.10 -8.75 1.34
N ASN A 225 23.03 -8.86 2.13
CA ASN A 225 22.03 -7.82 2.25
C ASN A 225 22.58 -6.53 2.86
N HIS A 226 23.47 -6.64 3.86
CA HIS A 226 24.09 -5.47 4.48
C HIS A 226 25.06 -4.76 3.52
N SER A 227 25.91 -5.51 2.83
CA SER A 227 26.81 -4.94 1.84
C SER A 227 26.08 -4.31 0.67
N ALA A 228 24.98 -4.95 0.20
CA ALA A 228 24.11 -4.37 -0.81
C ALA A 228 23.42 -3.08 -0.34
N THR A 229 23.15 -2.94 0.96
CA THR A 229 22.57 -1.71 1.53
C THR A 229 23.50 -0.51 1.33
N HIS A 230 24.81 -0.68 1.54
CA HIS A 230 25.81 0.36 1.28
C HIS A 230 25.89 0.73 -0.21
N LEU A 231 25.90 -0.28 -1.10
CA LEU A 231 25.84 -0.02 -2.54
C LEU A 231 24.58 0.71 -2.95
N LEU A 232 23.41 0.31 -2.41
CA LEU A 232 22.11 0.94 -2.64
C LEU A 232 22.10 2.40 -2.18
N GLN A 233 22.58 2.70 -0.96
CA GLN A 233 22.66 4.07 -0.45
C GLN A 233 23.46 4.96 -1.40
N LYS A 234 24.61 4.51 -1.85
CA LYS A 234 25.45 5.27 -2.79
C LYS A 234 24.81 5.40 -4.16
N ALA A 235 24.19 4.34 -4.67
CA ALA A 235 23.46 4.38 -5.94
C ALA A 235 22.29 5.39 -5.90
N LEU A 236 21.50 5.39 -4.84
CA LEU A 236 20.41 6.36 -4.63
C LEU A 236 20.95 7.80 -4.60
N LYS A 237 22.04 8.07 -3.88
CA LYS A 237 22.67 9.40 -3.90
C LYS A 237 23.18 9.79 -5.28
N THR A 238 23.70 8.85 -6.05
CA THR A 238 24.21 9.09 -7.40
C THR A 238 23.09 9.41 -8.39
N VAL A 239 21.94 8.73 -8.30
CA VAL A 239 20.83 8.86 -9.24
C VAL A 239 19.89 10.01 -8.86
N LEU A 240 19.56 10.13 -7.55
CA LEU A 240 18.56 11.09 -7.07
C LEU A 240 19.16 12.40 -6.55
N GLY A 241 20.44 12.37 -6.13
CA GLY A 241 21.15 13.56 -5.64
C GLY A 241 21.57 13.48 -4.17
N ALA A 242 22.35 14.47 -3.74
CA ALA A 242 23.01 14.51 -2.44
C ALA A 242 22.07 14.59 -1.23
N HIS A 243 20.80 14.98 -1.44
CA HIS A 243 19.78 15.10 -0.39
C HIS A 243 19.32 13.74 0.14
N VAL A 244 19.64 12.64 -0.54
CA VAL A 244 19.32 11.29 -0.07
C VAL A 244 20.12 10.99 1.19
N GLU A 245 19.42 10.86 2.32
CA GLU A 245 19.98 10.50 3.61
C GLU A 245 19.23 9.30 4.17
N GLN A 246 19.94 8.38 4.82
CA GLN A 246 19.32 7.26 5.52
C GLN A 246 18.45 7.76 6.67
N LYS A 247 17.20 7.28 6.73
CA LYS A 247 16.26 7.52 7.83
C LYS A 247 15.97 6.25 8.63
N GLY A 248 16.26 5.09 8.08
CA GLY A 248 16.16 3.79 8.73
C GLY A 248 16.75 2.68 7.85
N SER A 249 17.11 1.57 8.46
CA SER A 249 17.60 0.37 7.79
C SER A 249 17.14 -0.86 8.55
N LEU A 250 16.87 -1.94 7.83
CA LEU A 250 16.68 -3.28 8.38
C LEU A 250 17.31 -4.29 7.44
N VAL A 251 18.21 -5.11 7.97
CA VAL A 251 18.91 -6.15 7.24
C VAL A 251 18.64 -7.48 7.92
N THR A 252 17.99 -8.39 7.20
CA THR A 252 17.65 -9.74 7.66
C THR A 252 18.26 -10.79 6.72
N PRO A 253 18.23 -12.08 7.04
CA PRO A 253 18.70 -13.12 6.12
C PRO A 253 17.96 -13.18 4.79
N THR A 254 16.71 -12.69 4.76
CA THR A 254 15.83 -12.84 3.59
C THR A 254 15.75 -11.60 2.71
N ARG A 255 15.96 -10.40 3.28
CA ARG A 255 15.81 -9.12 2.57
C ARG A 255 16.55 -7.98 3.27
N LEU A 256 16.69 -6.89 2.54
CA LEU A 256 17.04 -5.60 3.12
C LEU A 256 15.88 -4.60 2.93
N ARG A 257 15.78 -3.65 3.85
CA ARG A 257 14.88 -2.51 3.81
C ARG A 257 15.69 -1.24 4.08
N PHE A 258 15.50 -0.24 3.25
CA PHE A 258 16.20 1.02 3.35
C PHE A 258 15.20 2.19 3.27
N ASP A 259 15.14 2.99 4.32
CA ASP A 259 14.31 4.18 4.43
C ASP A 259 15.20 5.41 4.22
N PHE A 260 14.81 6.31 3.31
CA PHE A 260 15.65 7.45 2.93
C PHE A 260 14.83 8.71 2.67
N ALA A 261 15.48 9.87 2.82
CA ALA A 261 14.87 11.16 2.54
C ALA A 261 14.72 11.36 1.03
N HIS A 262 13.47 11.48 0.57
CA HIS A 262 13.12 11.87 -0.80
C HIS A 262 11.67 12.32 -0.87
N PHE A 263 11.38 13.35 -1.67
CA PHE A 263 10.10 14.07 -1.62
C PHE A 263 9.01 13.48 -2.51
N GLN A 264 9.36 12.66 -3.50
CA GLN A 264 8.43 12.11 -4.49
C GLN A 264 8.67 10.61 -4.70
N ALA A 265 7.71 9.92 -5.33
CA ALA A 265 7.91 8.56 -5.77
C ALA A 265 9.00 8.49 -6.83
N MET A 266 9.84 7.47 -6.77
CA MET A 266 10.83 7.21 -7.82
C MET A 266 10.14 6.79 -9.12
N THR A 267 10.67 7.27 -10.24
CA THR A 267 10.20 6.81 -11.56
C THR A 267 10.72 5.40 -11.86
N PRO A 268 10.06 4.65 -12.76
CA PRO A 268 10.56 3.35 -13.21
C PRO A 268 12.01 3.41 -13.74
N GLU A 269 12.35 4.50 -14.44
CA GLU A 269 13.70 4.71 -14.99
C GLU A 269 14.74 4.99 -13.92
N GLU A 270 14.36 5.68 -12.83
CA GLU A 270 15.24 5.91 -11.67
C GLU A 270 15.47 4.60 -10.90
N LEU A 271 14.41 3.81 -10.70
CA LEU A 271 14.51 2.48 -10.07
C LEU A 271 15.42 1.55 -10.87
N GLU A 272 15.24 1.50 -12.19
CA GLU A 272 16.08 0.70 -13.09
C GLU A 272 17.55 1.15 -13.03
N LYS A 273 17.81 2.45 -13.06
CA LYS A 273 19.19 2.98 -12.95
C LYS A 273 19.86 2.61 -11.64
N VAL A 274 19.13 2.71 -10.51
CA VAL A 274 19.65 2.33 -9.19
C VAL A 274 19.93 0.84 -9.13
N GLU A 275 19.01 -0.01 -9.58
CA GLU A 275 19.19 -1.47 -9.60
C GLU A 275 20.37 -1.88 -10.48
N ASN A 276 20.49 -1.30 -11.68
CA ASN A 276 21.57 -1.56 -12.60
C ASN A 276 22.91 -1.12 -12.04
N LEU A 277 22.99 0.06 -11.42
CA LEU A 277 24.23 0.56 -10.82
C LEU A 277 24.71 -0.33 -9.65
N VAL A 278 23.79 -0.79 -8.79
CA VAL A 278 24.16 -1.73 -7.73
C VAL A 278 24.68 -3.04 -8.31
N ASN A 279 24.00 -3.61 -9.30
CA ASN A 279 24.45 -4.86 -9.96
C ASN A 279 25.77 -4.68 -10.71
N GLU A 280 26.03 -3.51 -11.32
CA GLU A 280 27.33 -3.17 -11.92
C GLU A 280 28.44 -3.25 -10.87
N LYS A 281 28.26 -2.63 -9.69
CA LYS A 281 29.26 -2.67 -8.60
C LYS A 281 29.45 -4.06 -7.99
N ILE A 282 28.44 -4.90 -8.03
CA ILE A 282 28.55 -6.31 -7.68
C ILE A 282 29.44 -7.05 -8.69
N GLN A 283 29.21 -6.82 -10.00
CA GLN A 283 29.97 -7.47 -11.08
C GLN A 283 31.42 -6.99 -11.18
N GLU A 284 31.73 -5.78 -10.72
CA GLU A 284 33.11 -5.26 -10.64
C GLU A 284 33.98 -6.01 -9.65
N GLN A 285 33.40 -6.89 -8.80
CA GLN A 285 34.13 -7.71 -7.83
C GLN A 285 35.04 -6.90 -6.90
N ILE A 286 34.50 -5.81 -6.36
CA ILE A 286 35.24 -4.86 -5.54
C ILE A 286 35.57 -5.50 -4.18
N PRO A 287 36.84 -5.51 -3.74
CA PRO A 287 37.18 -5.91 -2.38
C PRO A 287 36.49 -5.02 -1.34
N VAL A 288 35.91 -5.64 -0.32
CA VAL A 288 35.34 -4.94 0.83
C VAL A 288 36.39 -4.88 1.93
N VAL A 289 36.91 -3.69 2.16
CA VAL A 289 38.00 -3.45 3.12
C VAL A 289 37.43 -2.80 4.38
N THR A 290 37.89 -3.27 5.51
CA THR A 290 37.51 -2.73 6.81
C THR A 290 38.74 -2.22 7.55
N ASP A 291 38.71 -0.93 7.90
CA ASP A 291 39.78 -0.29 8.67
C ASP A 291 39.21 0.22 10.01
N ILE A 292 40.00 0.09 11.08
CA ILE A 292 39.71 0.69 12.38
C ILE A 292 40.62 1.92 12.52
N MET A 293 39.97 3.11 12.66
CA MET A 293 40.71 4.37 12.74
C MET A 293 40.02 5.33 13.73
N ASP A 294 40.69 6.43 14.02
CA ASP A 294 40.12 7.47 14.87
C ASP A 294 38.93 8.15 14.16
N THR A 295 37.89 8.51 14.93
CA THR A 295 36.64 9.08 14.39
C THR A 295 36.91 10.35 13.57
N GLU A 296 37.85 11.20 13.98
CA GLU A 296 38.22 12.41 13.23
C GLU A 296 38.99 12.09 11.93
N GLU A 297 39.79 11.04 11.94
CA GLU A 297 40.48 10.54 10.74
C GLU A 297 39.47 9.98 9.75
N ALA A 298 38.51 9.19 10.23
CA ALA A 298 37.44 8.63 9.41
C ALA A 298 36.60 9.74 8.70
N LYS A 299 36.22 10.79 9.41
CA LYS A 299 35.53 11.94 8.83
C LYS A 299 36.36 12.64 7.76
N LYS A 300 37.67 12.84 8.01
CA LYS A 300 38.58 13.47 7.04
C LYS A 300 38.81 12.61 5.80
N SER A 301 38.69 11.29 5.92
CA SER A 301 38.81 10.35 4.80
C SER A 301 37.57 10.33 3.88
N GLY A 302 36.52 11.12 4.21
CA GLY A 302 35.27 11.16 3.46
C GLY A 302 34.30 10.03 3.79
N ALA A 303 34.52 9.28 4.87
CA ALA A 303 33.60 8.25 5.31
C ALA A 303 32.27 8.87 5.76
N MET A 304 31.17 8.34 5.26
CA MET A 304 29.82 8.76 5.67
C MET A 304 29.51 8.21 7.06
N ALA A 305 29.08 9.10 7.95
CA ALA A 305 28.56 8.76 9.28
C ALA A 305 27.04 8.80 9.27
N LEU A 306 26.37 7.88 9.93
CA LEU A 306 24.92 7.93 10.11
C LEU A 306 24.56 9.04 11.07
N PHE A 307 23.55 9.83 10.73
CA PHE A 307 23.06 10.91 11.56
C PHE A 307 22.46 10.38 12.88
N GLY A 308 22.94 10.88 14.02
CA GLY A 308 22.40 10.59 15.35
C GLY A 308 23.04 9.43 16.10
N GLU A 309 24.01 8.72 15.55
CA GLU A 309 24.78 7.74 16.30
C GLU A 309 25.93 8.40 17.05
N LYS A 310 26.14 7.98 18.32
CA LYS A 310 27.28 8.37 19.11
C LYS A 310 28.42 7.39 18.85
N TYR A 311 29.43 7.84 18.14
CA TYR A 311 30.62 7.06 17.87
C TYR A 311 31.64 7.22 19.00
N GLY A 312 32.34 6.15 19.34
CA GLY A 312 33.49 6.20 20.25
C GLY A 312 34.70 6.87 19.60
N ASP A 313 35.85 6.85 20.32
CA ASP A 313 37.10 7.41 19.82
C ASP A 313 37.59 6.69 18.56
N LYS A 314 37.37 5.38 18.48
CA LYS A 314 37.69 4.55 17.32
C LYS A 314 36.44 4.02 16.66
N VAL A 315 36.45 4.03 15.35
CA VAL A 315 35.33 3.59 14.49
C VAL A 315 35.82 2.61 13.43
N ARG A 316 34.91 1.73 13.03
CA ARG A 316 35.09 0.80 11.93
C ARG A 316 34.59 1.44 10.64
N VAL A 317 35.45 1.58 9.65
CA VAL A 317 35.16 2.12 8.31
C VAL A 317 35.14 0.98 7.31
N VAL A 318 34.02 0.80 6.65
CA VAL A 318 33.84 -0.19 5.57
C VAL A 318 33.94 0.52 4.23
N SER A 319 34.82 0.08 3.37
CA SER A 319 35.10 0.65 2.05
C SER A 319 34.88 -0.38 0.95
N MET A 320 34.17 -0.02 -0.10
CA MET A 320 33.98 -0.80 -1.33
C MET A 320 34.59 0.00 -2.50
N GLY A 321 35.92 -0.09 -2.64
CA GLY A 321 36.69 0.75 -3.54
C GLY A 321 36.47 2.24 -3.24
N ASP A 322 36.41 3.03 -4.32
CA ASP A 322 36.06 4.46 -4.25
C ASP A 322 34.54 4.71 -4.31
N PHE A 323 33.75 3.65 -4.48
CA PHE A 323 32.31 3.80 -4.67
C PHE A 323 31.55 4.08 -3.36
N SER A 324 31.79 3.29 -2.30
CA SER A 324 31.15 3.49 -0.99
C SER A 324 32.19 3.42 0.13
N LYS A 325 32.10 4.36 1.09
CA LYS A 325 32.94 4.41 2.28
C LYS A 325 32.09 4.92 3.45
N GLU A 326 31.83 4.05 4.43
CA GLU A 326 30.87 4.32 5.50
C GLU A 326 31.34 3.81 6.86
N LEU A 327 30.93 4.52 7.92
CA LEU A 327 31.10 4.03 9.30
C LEU A 327 30.07 2.93 9.55
N CYS A 328 30.53 1.70 9.75
CA CYS A 328 29.63 0.57 9.94
C CYS A 328 30.23 -0.50 10.87
N GLY A 329 29.47 -0.87 11.91
CA GLY A 329 29.80 -1.94 12.84
C GLY A 329 29.26 -3.32 12.45
N GLY A 330 28.54 -3.43 11.32
CA GLY A 330 27.93 -4.68 10.88
C GLY A 330 28.89 -5.66 10.21
N THR A 331 28.35 -6.83 9.86
CA THR A 331 29.09 -7.87 9.12
C THR A 331 28.88 -7.72 7.62
N HIS A 332 29.90 -7.96 6.83
CA HIS A 332 29.93 -7.74 5.39
C HIS A 332 30.61 -8.87 4.63
N VAL A 333 30.24 -9.04 3.37
CA VAL A 333 31.00 -9.89 2.43
C VAL A 333 32.42 -9.36 2.27
N LYS A 334 33.34 -10.24 1.88
CA LYS A 334 34.76 -9.86 1.62
C LYS A 334 34.95 -9.29 0.21
N ASN A 335 34.05 -9.59 -0.69
CA ASN A 335 34.04 -9.09 -2.06
C ASN A 335 32.58 -8.86 -2.53
N THR A 336 32.31 -7.78 -3.27
CA THR A 336 30.97 -7.46 -3.73
C THR A 336 30.36 -8.56 -4.62
N ALA A 337 31.18 -9.36 -5.31
CA ALA A 337 30.69 -10.51 -6.10
C ALA A 337 29.95 -11.55 -5.24
N GLU A 338 30.24 -11.67 -3.94
CA GLU A 338 29.57 -12.61 -3.04
C GLU A 338 28.10 -12.25 -2.79
N ILE A 339 27.69 -10.99 -3.04
CA ILE A 339 26.29 -10.54 -2.96
C ILE A 339 25.43 -11.31 -3.97
N GLY A 340 26.00 -11.63 -5.13
CA GLY A 340 25.30 -12.27 -6.24
C GLY A 340 24.39 -11.26 -7.01
N LEU A 341 23.13 -11.60 -7.21
CA LEU A 341 22.17 -10.67 -7.83
C LEU A 341 21.53 -9.77 -6.78
N PHE A 342 21.24 -8.54 -7.19
CA PHE A 342 20.45 -7.59 -6.42
C PHE A 342 19.17 -7.26 -7.17
N LYS A 343 18.00 -7.24 -6.47
CA LYS A 343 16.70 -6.93 -7.05
C LYS A 343 15.91 -5.99 -6.15
N LEU A 344 15.48 -4.86 -6.69
CA LEU A 344 14.47 -4.01 -6.07
C LEU A 344 13.08 -4.67 -6.18
N VAL A 345 12.41 -4.84 -5.05
CA VAL A 345 11.07 -5.46 -5.01
C VAL A 345 9.98 -4.42 -4.89
N SER A 346 10.19 -3.40 -4.07
CA SER A 346 9.19 -2.35 -3.83
C SER A 346 9.83 -1.01 -3.52
N GLU A 347 9.11 0.06 -3.85
CA GLU A 347 9.38 1.43 -3.44
C GLU A 347 8.07 2.09 -3.02
N ALA A 348 8.01 2.69 -1.82
CA ALA A 348 6.80 3.30 -1.29
C ALA A 348 7.09 4.45 -0.33
N GLY A 349 6.13 5.37 -0.16
CA GLY A 349 6.17 6.40 0.87
C GLY A 349 5.77 5.83 2.24
N VAL A 350 6.54 6.13 3.30
CA VAL A 350 6.25 5.69 4.67
C VAL A 350 5.97 6.85 5.61
N ALA A 351 6.50 8.03 5.31
CA ALA A 351 6.24 9.28 6.03
C ALA A 351 6.41 10.47 5.08
N ALA A 352 6.07 11.67 5.52
CA ALA A 352 6.31 12.88 4.75
C ALA A 352 7.81 13.04 4.46
N GLY A 353 8.17 13.09 3.18
CA GLY A 353 9.57 13.20 2.72
C GLY A 353 10.44 11.98 2.97
N VAL A 354 9.86 10.81 3.31
CA VAL A 354 10.59 9.56 3.53
C VAL A 354 10.04 8.46 2.61
N ARG A 355 10.94 7.87 1.84
CA ARG A 355 10.67 6.75 0.95
C ARG A 355 11.31 5.48 1.51
N ARG A 356 10.72 4.34 1.25
CA ARG A 356 11.20 3.01 1.61
C ARG A 356 11.44 2.17 0.38
N ILE A 357 12.59 1.55 0.32
CA ILE A 357 12.92 0.49 -0.63
C ILE A 357 13.03 -0.83 0.11
N GLU A 358 12.49 -1.89 -0.47
CA GLU A 358 12.78 -3.27 -0.11
C GLU A 358 13.50 -3.95 -1.27
N ALA A 359 14.55 -4.69 -0.98
CA ALA A 359 15.35 -5.37 -1.97
C ALA A 359 15.83 -6.75 -1.47
N LEU A 360 16.20 -7.57 -2.43
CA LEU A 360 16.68 -8.93 -2.23
C LEU A 360 18.10 -9.08 -2.80
N THR A 361 18.85 -10.04 -2.26
CA THR A 361 20.16 -10.43 -2.77
C THR A 361 20.29 -11.94 -2.94
N GLY A 362 21.22 -12.36 -3.79
CA GLY A 362 21.65 -13.75 -3.94
C GLY A 362 20.51 -14.77 -4.09
N PRO A 363 20.45 -15.79 -3.19
CA PRO A 363 19.44 -16.85 -3.28
C PRO A 363 18.00 -16.36 -3.23
N SER A 364 17.72 -15.30 -2.47
CA SER A 364 16.39 -14.71 -2.37
C SER A 364 15.89 -14.13 -3.70
N VAL A 365 16.81 -13.58 -4.54
CA VAL A 365 16.47 -13.11 -5.89
C VAL A 365 16.08 -14.28 -6.79
N THR A 366 16.84 -15.38 -6.72
CA THR A 366 16.54 -16.58 -7.50
C THR A 366 15.18 -17.16 -7.12
N ALA A 367 14.90 -17.26 -5.81
CA ALA A 367 13.60 -17.70 -5.31
C ALA A 367 12.45 -16.79 -5.75
N TYR A 368 12.68 -15.47 -5.74
CA TYR A 368 11.71 -14.48 -6.23
C TYR A 368 11.36 -14.70 -7.70
N TYR A 369 12.37 -14.82 -8.58
CA TYR A 369 12.12 -15.04 -10.00
C TYR A 369 11.46 -16.39 -10.27
N LYS A 370 11.85 -17.45 -9.56
CA LYS A 370 11.19 -18.75 -9.67
C LYS A 370 9.71 -18.67 -9.32
N ALA A 371 9.36 -17.97 -8.26
CA ALA A 371 7.97 -17.75 -7.87
C ALA A 371 7.17 -16.94 -8.92
N GLN A 372 7.80 -15.98 -9.61
CA GLN A 372 7.15 -15.27 -10.73
C GLN A 372 6.96 -16.17 -11.96
N GLU A 373 7.95 -16.97 -12.28
CA GLU A 373 7.88 -17.96 -13.37
C GLU A 373 6.76 -18.99 -13.14
N GLU A 374 6.65 -19.53 -11.92
CA GLU A 374 5.58 -20.44 -11.52
C GLU A 374 4.19 -19.80 -11.74
N LYS A 375 4.00 -18.55 -11.33
CA LYS A 375 2.73 -17.82 -11.59
C LYS A 375 2.41 -17.67 -13.08
N ILE A 376 3.42 -17.43 -13.91
CA ILE A 376 3.24 -17.35 -15.37
C ILE A 376 2.81 -18.71 -15.93
N HIS A 377 3.45 -19.79 -15.49
CA HIS A 377 3.08 -21.15 -15.86
C HIS A 377 1.66 -21.51 -15.42
N GLU A 378 1.28 -21.19 -14.19
CA GLU A 378 -0.08 -21.40 -13.69
C GLU A 378 -1.11 -20.62 -14.52
N ALA A 379 -0.84 -19.34 -14.81
CA ALA A 379 -1.73 -18.52 -15.64
C ALA A 379 -1.88 -19.11 -17.07
N ALA A 380 -0.79 -19.57 -17.66
CA ALA A 380 -0.82 -20.23 -18.97
C ALA A 380 -1.63 -21.54 -18.94
N ALA A 381 -1.44 -22.34 -17.88
CA ALA A 381 -2.19 -23.59 -17.69
C ALA A 381 -3.70 -23.34 -17.54
N LEU A 382 -4.12 -22.34 -16.76
CA LEU A 382 -5.52 -21.93 -16.61
C LEU A 382 -6.15 -21.55 -17.96
N LEU A 383 -5.39 -20.88 -18.82
CA LEU A 383 -5.83 -20.49 -20.17
C LEU A 383 -5.60 -21.56 -21.24
N LYS A 384 -5.11 -22.74 -20.84
CA LYS A 384 -4.78 -23.87 -21.74
C LYS A 384 -3.86 -23.44 -22.89
N THR A 385 -2.77 -22.75 -22.55
CA THR A 385 -1.76 -22.26 -23.47
C THR A 385 -0.35 -22.44 -22.90
N THR A 386 0.68 -22.00 -23.62
CA THR A 386 2.06 -21.98 -23.14
C THR A 386 2.42 -20.59 -22.58
N PRO A 387 3.43 -20.45 -21.73
CA PRO A 387 3.93 -19.14 -21.30
C PRO A 387 4.29 -18.19 -22.45
N ALA A 388 4.83 -18.74 -23.55
CA ALA A 388 5.19 -17.95 -24.72
C ALA A 388 3.97 -17.34 -25.42
N ASP A 389 2.86 -18.07 -25.48
CA ASP A 389 1.64 -17.68 -26.20
C ASP A 389 0.61 -17.00 -25.27
N LEU A 390 0.96 -16.78 -24.00
CA LEU A 390 0.03 -16.30 -22.96
C LEU A 390 -0.63 -14.96 -23.35
N LEU A 391 0.16 -13.99 -23.82
CA LEU A 391 -0.34 -12.67 -24.20
C LEU A 391 -1.26 -12.75 -25.42
N GLU A 392 -0.92 -13.57 -26.42
CA GLU A 392 -1.76 -13.80 -27.60
C GLU A 392 -3.10 -14.43 -27.20
N LYS A 393 -3.07 -15.44 -26.33
CA LYS A 393 -4.27 -16.07 -25.80
C LYS A 393 -5.18 -15.11 -25.04
N ILE A 394 -4.60 -14.23 -24.21
CA ILE A 394 -5.35 -13.19 -23.50
C ILE A 394 -5.99 -12.23 -24.49
N ALA A 395 -5.24 -11.75 -25.49
CA ALA A 395 -5.75 -10.84 -26.50
C ALA A 395 -6.91 -11.48 -27.30
N HIS A 396 -6.77 -12.76 -27.68
CA HIS A 396 -7.83 -13.52 -28.35
C HIS A 396 -9.09 -13.62 -27.50
N LEU A 397 -8.96 -13.99 -26.22
CA LEU A 397 -10.11 -14.09 -25.30
C LEU A 397 -10.80 -12.74 -25.08
N GLN A 398 -10.06 -11.65 -25.02
CA GLN A 398 -10.63 -10.30 -24.93
C GLN A 398 -11.41 -9.93 -26.19
N ALA A 399 -10.88 -10.27 -27.36
CA ALA A 399 -11.57 -10.04 -28.64
C ALA A 399 -12.85 -10.89 -28.76
N GLU A 400 -12.80 -12.16 -28.36
CA GLU A 400 -13.94 -13.06 -28.32
C GLU A 400 -15.03 -12.56 -27.36
N ALA A 401 -14.67 -12.17 -26.16
CA ALA A 401 -15.60 -11.62 -25.19
C ALA A 401 -16.31 -10.36 -25.73
N LYS A 402 -15.56 -9.46 -26.40
CA LYS A 402 -16.13 -8.26 -27.02
C LYS A 402 -17.06 -8.61 -28.18
N ALA A 403 -16.71 -9.60 -28.99
CA ALA A 403 -17.56 -10.08 -30.10
C ALA A 403 -18.87 -10.68 -29.58
N LEU A 404 -18.79 -11.54 -28.55
CA LEU A 404 -19.97 -12.14 -27.91
C LEU A 404 -20.87 -11.09 -27.27
N GLN A 405 -20.30 -10.06 -26.65
CA GLN A 405 -21.08 -8.95 -26.12
C GLN A 405 -21.83 -8.20 -27.22
N ALA A 406 -21.17 -7.88 -28.33
CA ALA A 406 -21.80 -7.21 -29.46
C ALA A 406 -22.88 -8.09 -30.12
N GLU A 407 -22.66 -9.40 -30.24
CA GLU A 407 -23.67 -10.35 -30.72
C GLU A 407 -24.87 -10.40 -29.78
N ASN A 408 -24.66 -10.47 -28.48
CA ASN A 408 -25.73 -10.45 -27.47
C ASN A 408 -26.59 -9.18 -27.57
N GLU A 409 -25.95 -8.01 -27.72
CA GLU A 409 -26.66 -6.75 -27.95
C GLU A 409 -27.46 -6.75 -29.27
N SER A 410 -26.88 -7.29 -30.33
CA SER A 410 -27.56 -7.44 -31.63
C SER A 410 -28.76 -8.37 -31.54
N LEU A 411 -28.62 -9.53 -30.87
CA LEU A 411 -29.71 -10.48 -30.65
C LEU A 411 -30.84 -9.88 -29.80
N LYS A 412 -30.48 -9.16 -28.72
CA LYS A 412 -31.47 -8.42 -27.92
C LYS A 412 -32.23 -7.39 -28.75
N SER A 413 -31.53 -6.66 -29.61
CA SER A 413 -32.15 -5.67 -30.51
C SER A 413 -33.07 -6.33 -31.54
N LYS A 414 -32.72 -7.50 -32.08
CA LYS A 414 -33.58 -8.27 -33.00
C LYS A 414 -34.83 -8.76 -32.28
N LEU A 415 -34.70 -9.37 -31.12
CA LEU A 415 -35.82 -9.82 -30.30
C LEU A 415 -36.77 -8.66 -29.95
N ALA A 416 -36.22 -7.48 -29.61
CA ALA A 416 -37.01 -6.29 -29.36
C ALA A 416 -37.78 -5.82 -30.61
N LYS A 417 -37.17 -5.92 -31.81
CA LYS A 417 -37.83 -5.55 -33.07
C LYS A 417 -38.93 -6.55 -33.47
N GLU A 418 -38.75 -7.83 -33.25
CA GLU A 418 -39.77 -8.86 -33.48
C GLU A 418 -40.96 -8.67 -32.52
N ALA A 419 -40.69 -8.45 -31.26
CA ALA A 419 -41.70 -8.11 -30.27
C ALA A 419 -42.50 -6.84 -30.66
N LEU A 420 -41.85 -5.90 -31.36
CA LEU A 420 -42.47 -4.66 -31.86
C LEU A 420 -43.53 -4.92 -32.95
N GLY A 421 -43.32 -5.93 -33.79
CA GLY A 421 -44.28 -6.37 -34.82
C GLY A 421 -45.57 -6.88 -34.17
N ASP A 422 -45.45 -7.87 -33.31
CA ASP A 422 -46.56 -8.49 -32.57
C ASP A 422 -47.33 -7.53 -31.68
N VAL A 423 -46.66 -6.47 -31.21
CA VAL A 423 -47.28 -5.45 -30.32
C VAL A 423 -48.15 -4.48 -31.11
N MET A 424 -47.77 -4.14 -32.35
CA MET A 424 -48.59 -3.24 -33.19
C MET A 424 -49.95 -3.85 -33.58
N ASP A 425 -50.04 -5.17 -33.65
CA ASP A 425 -51.28 -5.87 -33.94
C ASP A 425 -52.31 -5.80 -32.80
N LYS A 426 -51.87 -5.37 -31.61
CA LYS A 426 -52.71 -5.18 -30.39
C LYS A 426 -53.28 -3.78 -30.25
N VAL A 427 -53.22 -2.94 -31.27
CA VAL A 427 -53.83 -1.61 -31.23
C VAL A 427 -55.35 -1.74 -31.19
N THR A 428 -55.93 -1.12 -30.18
CA THR A 428 -57.38 -1.01 -30.03
C THR A 428 -57.80 0.46 -30.09
N GLU A 429 -59.08 0.73 -30.28
CA GLU A 429 -59.65 2.08 -30.27
C GLU A 429 -60.58 2.24 -29.09
N VAL A 430 -60.38 3.28 -28.28
CA VAL A 430 -61.18 3.63 -27.10
C VAL A 430 -61.72 5.05 -27.32
N LYS A 431 -63.01 5.20 -27.52
CA LYS A 431 -63.71 6.50 -27.77
C LYS A 431 -62.98 7.41 -28.77
N GLY A 432 -62.52 6.85 -29.89
CA GLY A 432 -61.83 7.59 -30.94
C GLY A 432 -60.35 7.95 -30.62
N VAL A 433 -59.70 7.27 -29.62
CA VAL A 433 -58.28 7.35 -29.32
C VAL A 433 -57.67 5.96 -29.46
N LYS A 434 -56.63 5.83 -30.23
CA LYS A 434 -55.88 4.56 -30.36
C LYS A 434 -55.16 4.25 -29.06
N LEU A 435 -55.30 3.03 -28.57
CA LEU A 435 -54.59 2.50 -27.43
C LEU A 435 -53.78 1.30 -27.87
N LEU A 436 -52.49 1.35 -27.63
CA LEU A 436 -51.56 0.22 -27.73
C LEU A 436 -51.16 -0.18 -26.31
N ALA A 437 -51.69 -1.28 -25.81
CA ALA A 437 -51.38 -1.80 -24.48
C ALA A 437 -50.79 -3.22 -24.62
N ALA A 438 -49.55 -3.42 -24.19
CA ALA A 438 -48.87 -4.69 -24.34
C ALA A 438 -47.85 -4.99 -23.24
N SER A 439 -47.64 -6.29 -22.97
CA SER A 439 -46.50 -6.77 -22.16
C SER A 439 -45.36 -7.21 -23.07
N VAL A 440 -44.14 -6.88 -22.69
CA VAL A 440 -42.88 -7.23 -23.38
C VAL A 440 -41.98 -7.94 -22.37
N PRO A 441 -41.53 -9.14 -22.63
CA PRO A 441 -40.70 -9.87 -21.69
C PRO A 441 -39.27 -9.28 -21.58
N ASP A 442 -38.70 -9.33 -20.40
CA ASP A 442 -37.26 -9.10 -20.12
C ASP A 442 -36.68 -7.74 -20.56
N VAL A 443 -37.47 -6.70 -20.64
CA VAL A 443 -37.03 -5.34 -20.98
C VAL A 443 -36.97 -4.48 -19.71
N ASP A 444 -35.83 -3.81 -19.52
CA ASP A 444 -35.69 -2.84 -18.43
C ASP A 444 -36.38 -1.50 -18.73
N MET A 445 -36.41 -0.59 -17.76
CA MET A 445 -37.11 0.70 -17.91
C MET A 445 -36.56 1.56 -19.06
N ASN A 446 -35.26 1.50 -19.36
CA ASN A 446 -34.65 2.25 -20.44
C ASN A 446 -35.09 1.64 -21.80
N GLY A 447 -35.03 0.33 -21.91
CA GLY A 447 -35.54 -0.38 -23.09
C GLY A 447 -37.03 -0.16 -23.31
N LEU A 448 -37.84 -0.10 -22.24
CA LEU A 448 -39.27 0.27 -22.35
C LEU A 448 -39.49 1.69 -22.87
N ARG A 449 -38.64 2.66 -22.49
CA ARG A 449 -38.71 4.04 -23.02
C ARG A 449 -38.40 4.06 -24.51
N ASP A 450 -37.30 3.45 -24.92
CA ASP A 450 -36.86 3.41 -26.32
C ASP A 450 -37.94 2.73 -27.18
N LEU A 451 -38.50 1.64 -26.66
CA LEU A 451 -39.62 0.93 -27.33
C LEU A 451 -40.89 1.77 -27.38
N GLY A 452 -41.22 2.46 -26.28
CA GLY A 452 -42.38 3.34 -26.16
C GLY A 452 -42.31 4.51 -27.14
N ASP A 453 -41.15 5.15 -27.29
CA ASP A 453 -40.92 6.22 -28.26
C ASP A 453 -41.10 5.74 -29.70
N GLN A 454 -40.55 4.58 -30.06
CA GLN A 454 -40.72 3.97 -31.39
C GLN A 454 -42.18 3.59 -31.68
N LEU A 455 -42.87 3.02 -30.67
CA LEU A 455 -44.29 2.65 -30.82
C LEU A 455 -45.19 3.87 -30.89
N LYS A 456 -44.91 4.91 -30.14
CA LYS A 456 -45.62 6.19 -30.18
C LYS A 456 -45.50 6.86 -31.54
N GLU A 457 -44.28 6.84 -32.13
CA GLU A 457 -44.05 7.36 -33.48
C GLU A 457 -44.83 6.57 -34.54
N LYS A 458 -44.77 5.23 -34.49
CA LYS A 458 -45.53 4.36 -35.41
C LYS A 458 -47.06 4.48 -35.27
N LEU A 459 -47.53 4.63 -34.02
CA LEU A 459 -48.97 4.80 -33.74
C LEU A 459 -49.51 6.14 -34.31
N GLY A 460 -48.64 7.15 -34.37
CA GLY A 460 -48.92 8.52 -34.83
C GLY A 460 -49.74 9.32 -33.83
N SER A 461 -50.93 8.85 -33.47
CA SER A 461 -51.83 9.49 -32.51
C SER A 461 -52.44 8.45 -31.58
N GLY A 462 -52.32 8.65 -30.24
CA GLY A 462 -52.90 7.74 -29.26
C GLY A 462 -52.11 7.61 -27.95
N VAL A 463 -52.34 6.49 -27.30
CA VAL A 463 -51.74 6.12 -26.01
C VAL A 463 -50.98 4.80 -26.14
N VAL A 464 -49.79 4.77 -25.62
CA VAL A 464 -48.93 3.56 -25.52
C VAL A 464 -48.78 3.20 -24.05
N VAL A 465 -49.12 1.96 -23.67
CA VAL A 465 -48.89 1.40 -22.33
C VAL A 465 -48.08 0.13 -22.49
N LEU A 466 -46.88 0.13 -21.95
CA LEU A 466 -45.98 -1.02 -21.95
C LEU A 466 -45.75 -1.52 -20.54
N ALA A 467 -45.69 -2.83 -20.43
CA ALA A 467 -45.36 -3.51 -19.19
C ALA A 467 -44.24 -4.56 -19.44
N SER A 468 -43.29 -4.69 -18.53
CA SER A 468 -42.28 -5.73 -18.58
C SER A 468 -42.03 -6.32 -17.20
N ALA A 469 -41.77 -7.62 -17.14
CA ALA A 469 -41.28 -8.30 -15.94
C ALA A 469 -39.83 -8.72 -16.15
N LYS A 470 -38.99 -8.31 -15.21
CA LYS A 470 -37.57 -8.68 -15.17
C LYS A 470 -37.15 -8.86 -13.73
N ASP A 471 -36.41 -9.98 -13.43
CA ASP A 471 -35.89 -10.27 -12.09
C ASP A 471 -36.97 -10.16 -10.97
N GLY A 472 -38.20 -10.63 -11.25
CA GLY A 472 -39.31 -10.60 -10.29
C GLY A 472 -39.90 -9.22 -10.03
N LYS A 473 -39.50 -8.20 -10.77
CA LYS A 473 -40.03 -6.82 -10.69
C LYS A 473 -40.81 -6.47 -11.96
N VAL A 474 -41.87 -5.69 -11.82
CA VAL A 474 -42.64 -5.16 -12.95
C VAL A 474 -42.22 -3.72 -13.20
N SER A 475 -41.94 -3.40 -14.45
CA SER A 475 -41.76 -2.04 -14.97
C SER A 475 -42.92 -1.67 -15.87
N LEU A 476 -43.48 -0.48 -15.69
CA LEU A 476 -44.61 0.02 -16.45
C LEU A 476 -44.27 1.39 -17.05
N LEU A 477 -44.66 1.61 -18.28
CA LEU A 477 -44.52 2.87 -19.00
C LEU A 477 -45.82 3.25 -19.66
N ALA A 478 -46.23 4.51 -19.55
CA ALA A 478 -47.31 5.09 -20.32
C ALA A 478 -46.82 6.32 -21.08
N MET A 479 -47.15 6.41 -22.35
CA MET A 479 -46.91 7.57 -23.21
C MET A 479 -48.19 8.00 -23.91
N VAL A 480 -48.42 9.31 -23.99
CA VAL A 480 -49.62 9.91 -24.59
C VAL A 480 -49.19 10.98 -25.60
N THR A 481 -49.81 10.99 -26.77
CA THR A 481 -49.58 12.02 -27.78
C THR A 481 -50.35 13.31 -27.46
N ASP A 482 -49.90 14.44 -28.03
CA ASP A 482 -50.49 15.76 -27.71
C ASP A 482 -51.96 15.88 -28.07
N ASP A 483 -52.38 15.25 -29.14
CA ASP A 483 -53.78 15.19 -29.58
C ASP A 483 -54.63 14.28 -28.69
N ALA A 484 -54.10 13.17 -28.20
CA ALA A 484 -54.75 12.33 -27.20
C ALA A 484 -54.89 13.03 -25.84
N MET A 485 -53.91 13.82 -25.45
CA MET A 485 -53.98 14.66 -24.24
C MET A 485 -55.09 15.71 -24.34
N LYS A 486 -55.30 16.33 -25.51
CA LYS A 486 -56.40 17.26 -25.76
C LYS A 486 -57.76 16.61 -25.62
N LYS A 487 -57.88 15.30 -25.83
CA LYS A 487 -59.07 14.49 -25.63
C LYS A 487 -59.27 14.01 -24.19
N GLY A 488 -58.35 14.36 -23.26
CA GLY A 488 -58.45 14.04 -21.84
C GLY A 488 -57.51 12.95 -21.35
N ALA A 489 -56.78 12.26 -22.25
CA ALA A 489 -55.83 11.22 -21.85
C ALA A 489 -54.65 11.79 -21.06
N HIS A 490 -54.26 11.11 -19.98
CA HIS A 490 -53.20 11.58 -19.08
C HIS A 490 -52.35 10.42 -18.57
N ALA A 491 -51.10 10.31 -19.03
CA ALA A 491 -50.20 9.21 -18.71
C ALA A 491 -50.01 8.99 -17.20
N GLY A 492 -49.84 10.06 -16.41
CA GLY A 492 -49.63 9.97 -14.95
C GLY A 492 -50.82 9.39 -14.19
N LYS A 493 -52.04 9.74 -14.59
CA LYS A 493 -53.28 9.17 -13.99
C LYS A 493 -53.45 7.72 -14.42
N LEU A 494 -53.25 7.43 -15.71
CA LEU A 494 -53.42 6.11 -16.28
C LEU A 494 -52.43 5.11 -15.65
N ILE A 495 -51.15 5.45 -15.58
CA ILE A 495 -50.12 4.54 -15.04
C ILE A 495 -50.31 4.26 -13.56
N LYS A 496 -50.85 5.20 -12.78
CA LYS A 496 -51.10 5.03 -11.35
C LYS A 496 -52.13 3.94 -11.08
N GLU A 497 -53.22 3.89 -11.84
CA GLU A 497 -54.28 2.88 -11.71
C GLU A 497 -53.81 1.51 -12.24
N VAL A 498 -53.09 1.51 -13.38
CA VAL A 498 -52.48 0.29 -13.94
C VAL A 498 -51.45 -0.31 -12.98
N ALA A 499 -50.66 0.52 -12.33
CA ALA A 499 -49.63 0.05 -11.38
C ALA A 499 -50.24 -0.54 -10.10
N ALA A 500 -51.39 -0.08 -9.67
CA ALA A 500 -52.07 -0.64 -8.49
C ALA A 500 -52.40 -2.13 -8.68
N VAL A 501 -52.70 -2.59 -9.90
CA VAL A 501 -53.01 -4.00 -10.22
C VAL A 501 -51.80 -4.91 -9.94
N VAL A 502 -50.59 -4.44 -10.23
CA VAL A 502 -49.34 -5.19 -10.01
C VAL A 502 -48.73 -4.91 -8.63
N GLY A 503 -49.49 -4.37 -7.70
CA GLY A 503 -49.03 -4.07 -6.34
C GLY A 503 -47.90 -3.03 -6.28
N GLY A 504 -47.99 -2.06 -7.16
CA GLY A 504 -46.97 -1.04 -7.34
C GLY A 504 -47.52 0.38 -7.30
N GLY A 505 -46.69 1.33 -7.66
CA GLY A 505 -47.01 2.75 -7.74
C GLY A 505 -46.04 3.48 -8.64
N GLY A 506 -46.50 4.65 -9.09
CA GLY A 506 -45.69 5.50 -9.96
C GLY A 506 -46.47 6.75 -10.34
N GLY A 507 -45.96 7.48 -11.29
CA GLY A 507 -46.55 8.72 -11.78
C GLY A 507 -45.65 9.37 -12.82
N GLY A 508 -46.04 10.56 -13.22
CA GLY A 508 -45.29 11.31 -14.23
C GLY A 508 -46.10 12.46 -14.78
N ARG A 509 -45.63 12.98 -15.90
CA ARG A 509 -46.24 14.08 -16.63
C ARG A 509 -47.46 13.59 -17.45
N PRO A 510 -48.31 14.48 -17.95
CA PRO A 510 -49.42 14.08 -18.80
C PRO A 510 -49.02 13.30 -20.05
N ASN A 511 -47.84 13.60 -20.64
CA ASN A 511 -47.36 12.99 -21.87
C ASN A 511 -46.56 11.70 -21.64
N MET A 512 -45.94 11.49 -20.43
CA MET A 512 -45.14 10.31 -20.11
C MET A 512 -45.13 10.06 -18.61
N ALA A 513 -45.33 8.81 -18.21
CA ALA A 513 -45.30 8.40 -16.82
C ALA A 513 -44.75 6.97 -16.69
N GLN A 514 -44.16 6.67 -15.53
CA GLN A 514 -43.52 5.40 -15.22
C GLN A 514 -43.97 4.91 -13.85
N ALA A 515 -44.00 3.58 -13.72
CA ALA A 515 -44.32 2.93 -12.46
C ALA A 515 -43.54 1.62 -12.31
N GLY A 516 -43.46 1.14 -11.08
CA GLY A 516 -42.98 -0.19 -10.76
C GLY A 516 -44.02 -1.01 -10.04
N GLY A 517 -43.90 -2.34 -10.08
CA GLY A 517 -44.75 -3.27 -9.37
C GLY A 517 -43.99 -4.49 -8.85
N LYS A 518 -44.67 -5.27 -7.97
CA LYS A 518 -44.08 -6.44 -7.30
C LYS A 518 -44.69 -7.78 -7.74
N ASN A 519 -45.83 -7.74 -8.50
CA ASN A 519 -46.59 -8.93 -8.85
C ASN A 519 -46.53 -9.17 -10.38
N PRO A 520 -45.47 -9.82 -10.90
CA PRO A 520 -45.30 -10.08 -12.33
C PRO A 520 -46.43 -10.98 -12.92
N GLU A 521 -47.03 -11.84 -12.10
CA GLU A 521 -48.14 -12.70 -12.51
C GLU A 521 -49.40 -11.92 -12.94
N LYS A 522 -49.54 -10.67 -12.47
CA LYS A 522 -50.70 -9.80 -12.78
C LYS A 522 -50.44 -8.83 -13.93
N ILE A 523 -49.34 -8.98 -14.66
CA ILE A 523 -48.94 -8.04 -15.70
C ILE A 523 -49.97 -7.94 -16.82
N ASN A 524 -50.57 -9.06 -17.22
CA ASN A 524 -51.58 -9.10 -18.27
C ASN A 524 -52.90 -8.43 -17.82
N GLU A 525 -53.28 -8.58 -16.54
CA GLU A 525 -54.41 -7.90 -15.94
C GLU A 525 -54.19 -6.39 -15.90
N ALA A 526 -52.99 -5.95 -15.56
CA ALA A 526 -52.62 -4.54 -15.56
C ALA A 526 -52.68 -3.92 -16.96
N VAL A 527 -52.17 -4.64 -17.98
CA VAL A 527 -52.24 -4.20 -19.38
C VAL A 527 -53.68 -4.09 -19.87
N ALA A 528 -54.55 -5.05 -19.54
CA ALA A 528 -55.96 -5.01 -19.88
C ALA A 528 -56.70 -3.85 -19.20
N LYS A 529 -56.34 -3.53 -17.94
CA LYS A 529 -56.93 -2.39 -17.19
C LYS A 529 -56.68 -1.04 -17.86
N ALA A 530 -55.63 -0.90 -18.69
CA ALA A 530 -55.29 0.34 -19.37
C ALA A 530 -56.44 0.86 -20.27
N ALA A 531 -57.22 -0.02 -20.89
CA ALA A 531 -58.36 0.36 -21.74
C ALA A 531 -59.48 0.97 -20.91
N GLU A 532 -59.87 0.35 -19.80
CA GLU A 532 -60.90 0.81 -18.89
C GLU A 532 -60.55 2.16 -18.27
N VAL A 533 -59.30 2.31 -17.83
CA VAL A 533 -58.84 3.58 -17.24
C VAL A 533 -58.82 4.70 -18.29
N LEU A 534 -58.36 4.40 -19.52
CA LEU A 534 -58.38 5.37 -20.61
C LEU A 534 -59.79 5.79 -20.96
N GLU A 535 -60.75 4.85 -21.01
CA GLU A 535 -62.15 5.12 -21.28
C GLU A 535 -62.77 6.10 -20.27
N GLY A 536 -62.39 5.96 -18.99
CA GLY A 536 -62.81 6.88 -17.91
C GLY A 536 -62.17 8.27 -17.96
N GLN A 537 -61.07 8.44 -18.68
CA GLN A 537 -60.36 9.72 -18.83
C GLN A 537 -60.88 10.56 -20.03
N ILE A 538 -61.32 9.88 -21.05
CA ILE A 538 -61.77 10.50 -22.30
C ILE A 538 -63.27 10.84 -22.19
N ALA A 539 -63.59 12.09 -22.48
CA ALA A 539 -64.96 12.60 -22.45
C ALA A 539 -65.84 12.05 -23.58
#